data_3539913f240db4f6384098880c364cac
#
_entry.id   3539913f240db4f6384098880c364cac
#
_cell.length_a   1.000
_cell.length_b   1.000
_cell.length_c   1.000
_cell.angle_alpha   90.00
_cell.angle_beta   90.00
_cell.angle_gamma   90.00
#
_symmetry.space_group_name_H-M   'P 1'
#
loop_
_entity.id
_entity.type
_entity.pdbx_description
1 polymer ?
#
loop_
_entity_poly.entity_id
_entity_poly.type
_entity_poly.pdbx_seq_one_letter_code
_entity_poly.pdbx_strand_id
1 'polypeptide(L)'
;AACDIDKDGFEEIYFLNTDTYSGIKKYSDRLIDKKNNNYFDLFELKKNKENLNLTAGRSVVCVDRKGDGEYGIYVANYGGPTRFYEIKNKKIIDQAENLNLNKVTGGRAVVSGHILTDRADIFAANERGANFLLKNIDGKFKDVAFDYRVDDEIQNGRGTALSDIFYRGRLDILSGNWLGYHRAYVLENNEFKDIGNTEFDKPSRIRTVISADFDNDGFDEVFMNNIAEPNKMFRIKNDGKFEKIKLEAGLEADGFGTG
;
A
#
# COMPACT_ATOMS: atom_id res chain seq x y z
N ALA A 1 0.70 9.46 -4.04
CA ALA A 1 2.12 9.09 -3.99
C ALA A 1 2.94 10.17 -4.68
N ALA A 2 4.18 10.32 -4.28
CA ALA A 2 5.15 11.22 -4.91
C ALA A 2 6.45 10.44 -5.13
N CYS A 3 6.99 10.48 -6.34
CA CYS A 3 8.25 9.85 -6.72
C CYS A 3 8.73 10.36 -8.09
N ASP A 4 10.02 10.35 -8.30
CA ASP A 4 10.67 10.72 -9.57
C ASP A 4 10.51 9.57 -10.58
N ILE A 5 9.48 9.67 -11.44
CA ILE A 5 9.13 8.59 -12.38
C ILE A 5 9.70 8.78 -13.79
N ASP A 6 10.30 9.95 -14.07
CA ASP A 6 10.98 10.21 -15.35
C ASP A 6 12.47 10.51 -15.23
N LYS A 7 13.02 10.40 -14.01
CA LYS A 7 14.43 10.62 -13.64
C LYS A 7 14.95 12.02 -13.96
N ASP A 8 14.12 13.02 -13.79
CA ASP A 8 14.55 14.42 -13.99
C ASP A 8 15.06 15.10 -12.70
N GLY A 9 14.97 14.39 -11.57
CA GLY A 9 15.40 14.83 -10.23
C GLY A 9 14.31 15.57 -9.45
N PHE A 10 13.09 15.62 -9.97
CA PHE A 10 11.92 16.14 -9.27
C PHE A 10 10.86 15.06 -9.18
N GLU A 11 10.11 15.08 -8.07
CA GLU A 11 9.03 14.12 -7.85
C GLU A 11 7.77 14.53 -8.61
N GLU A 12 7.17 13.60 -9.37
CA GLU A 12 5.80 13.69 -9.82
C GLU A 12 4.84 13.31 -8.70
N ILE A 13 3.68 13.96 -8.67
CA ILE A 13 2.65 13.69 -7.68
C ILE A 13 1.45 13.03 -8.34
N TYR A 14 1.17 11.79 -7.97
CA TYR A 14 -0.03 11.08 -8.40
C TYR A 14 -1.18 11.35 -7.42
N PHE A 15 -2.26 11.96 -7.92
CA PHE A 15 -3.51 12.18 -7.19
C PHE A 15 -4.54 11.14 -7.59
N LEU A 16 -4.88 10.30 -6.65
CA LEU A 16 -5.92 9.29 -6.79
C LEU A 16 -7.29 9.92 -6.54
N ASN A 17 -8.10 10.04 -7.59
CA ASN A 17 -9.48 10.53 -7.47
C ASN A 17 -10.46 9.38 -7.28
N THR A 18 -11.47 9.62 -6.44
CA THR A 18 -12.55 8.67 -6.25
C THR A 18 -13.88 9.41 -6.08
N ASP A 19 -14.77 9.28 -7.03
CA ASP A 19 -16.12 9.85 -7.03
C ASP A 19 -17.22 8.77 -6.96
N THR A 20 -16.82 7.51 -6.86
CA THR A 20 -17.72 6.35 -6.74
C THR A 20 -17.13 5.31 -5.81
N TYR A 21 -18.00 4.45 -5.25
CA TYR A 21 -17.56 3.38 -4.36
C TYR A 21 -16.77 2.28 -5.10
N SER A 22 -17.17 1.92 -6.30
CA SER A 22 -16.53 0.85 -7.09
C SER A 22 -16.80 1.01 -8.58
N GLY A 23 -15.98 0.37 -9.41
CA GLY A 23 -16.15 0.36 -10.85
C GLY A 23 -15.79 1.67 -11.52
N ILE A 24 -16.54 2.03 -12.58
CA ILE A 24 -16.22 3.19 -13.41
C ILE A 24 -16.55 4.49 -12.68
N LYS A 25 -15.59 5.42 -12.70
CA LYS A 25 -15.70 6.79 -12.18
C LYS A 25 -15.77 7.83 -13.28
N LYS A 26 -16.27 9.02 -12.97
CA LYS A 26 -16.43 10.13 -13.92
C LYS A 26 -15.12 10.85 -14.19
N TYR A 27 -14.33 11.08 -13.14
CA TYR A 27 -13.09 11.87 -13.22
C TYR A 27 -11.88 10.96 -13.08
N SER A 28 -10.91 11.12 -14.00
CA SER A 28 -9.63 10.41 -13.93
C SER A 28 -8.79 10.86 -12.74
N ASP A 29 -7.80 10.06 -12.40
CA ASP A 29 -6.68 10.47 -11.56
C ASP A 29 -5.86 11.55 -12.24
N ARG A 30 -4.96 12.20 -11.50
CA ARG A 30 -4.02 13.19 -12.00
C ARG A 30 -2.59 12.76 -11.74
N LEU A 31 -1.71 13.10 -12.66
CA LEU A 31 -0.27 12.94 -12.51
C LEU A 31 0.39 14.28 -12.79
N ILE A 32 0.80 14.93 -11.74
CA ILE A 32 1.33 16.29 -11.78
C ILE A 32 2.85 16.25 -11.89
N ASP A 33 3.38 16.83 -12.94
CA ASP A 33 4.81 17.07 -13.17
C ASP A 33 5.13 18.55 -12.97
N LYS A 34 6.36 18.88 -12.59
CA LYS A 34 6.86 20.25 -12.38
C LYS A 34 7.94 20.57 -13.39
N LYS A 35 7.76 21.66 -14.13
CA LYS A 35 8.77 22.20 -15.04
C LYS A 35 8.86 23.72 -14.93
N ASN A 36 10.07 24.25 -14.71
CA ASN A 36 10.30 25.71 -14.62
C ASN A 36 9.34 26.42 -13.64
N ASN A 37 9.15 25.86 -12.45
CA ASN A 37 8.20 26.30 -11.41
C ASN A 37 6.71 26.27 -11.80
N ASN A 38 6.35 25.69 -12.93
CA ASN A 38 4.95 25.47 -13.32
C ASN A 38 4.59 23.99 -13.14
N TYR A 39 3.39 23.75 -12.62
CA TYR A 39 2.83 22.41 -12.47
C TYR A 39 1.86 22.14 -13.61
N PHE A 40 1.91 20.95 -14.18
CA PHE A 40 1.00 20.53 -15.24
C PHE A 40 0.62 19.06 -15.09
N ASP A 41 -0.61 18.73 -15.48
CA ASP A 41 -1.11 17.36 -15.40
C ASP A 41 -0.73 16.60 -16.67
N LEU A 42 0.07 15.55 -16.51
CA LEU A 42 0.49 14.70 -17.64
C LEU A 42 -0.69 14.00 -18.32
N PHE A 43 -1.78 13.71 -17.59
CA PHE A 43 -3.00 13.13 -18.17
C PHE A 43 -3.78 14.12 -19.04
N GLU A 44 -3.55 15.44 -18.93
CA GLU A 44 -4.13 16.44 -19.82
C GLU A 44 -3.52 16.42 -21.23
N LEU A 45 -2.32 15.89 -21.38
CA LEU A 45 -1.65 15.78 -22.68
C LEU A 45 -2.42 14.81 -23.61
N LYS A 46 -2.70 15.23 -24.85
CA LYS A 46 -3.43 14.41 -25.83
C LYS A 46 -2.90 12.99 -25.97
N LYS A 47 -1.57 12.81 -25.93
CA LYS A 47 -0.88 11.53 -26.06
C LYS A 47 -1.10 10.57 -24.89
N ASN A 48 -1.65 11.05 -23.75
CA ASN A 48 -1.85 10.26 -22.53
C ASN A 48 -3.33 9.96 -22.24
N LYS A 49 -4.26 10.50 -23.07
CA LYS A 49 -5.72 10.33 -22.85
C LYS A 49 -6.19 8.87 -22.93
N GLU A 50 -5.47 8.00 -23.60
CA GLU A 50 -5.76 6.57 -23.68
C GLU A 50 -5.45 5.79 -22.39
N ASN A 51 -4.60 6.38 -21.51
CA ASN A 51 -4.11 5.75 -20.29
C ASN A 51 -4.77 6.30 -19.01
N LEU A 52 -5.90 7.00 -19.13
CA LEU A 52 -6.62 7.52 -17.97
C LEU A 52 -7.10 6.38 -17.06
N ASN A 53 -6.92 6.53 -15.74
CA ASN A 53 -7.56 5.64 -14.79
C ASN A 53 -8.99 6.10 -14.51
N LEU A 54 -9.94 5.47 -15.15
CA LEU A 54 -11.38 5.69 -14.95
C LEU A 54 -12.02 4.63 -14.05
N THR A 55 -11.25 3.96 -13.22
CA THR A 55 -11.75 3.02 -12.21
C THR A 55 -11.58 3.62 -10.81
N ALA A 56 -12.49 3.33 -9.91
CA ALA A 56 -12.45 3.77 -8.52
C ALA A 56 -11.16 3.29 -7.85
N GLY A 57 -10.17 4.16 -7.73
CA GLY A 57 -8.91 3.87 -7.06
C GLY A 57 -9.03 3.99 -5.54
N ARG A 58 -8.24 3.23 -4.79
CA ARG A 58 -8.26 3.21 -3.32
C ARG A 58 -6.91 3.43 -2.68
N SER A 59 -5.85 2.99 -3.32
CA SER A 59 -4.50 3.17 -2.83
C SER A 59 -3.51 3.22 -3.98
N VAL A 60 -2.39 3.87 -3.77
CA VAL A 60 -1.36 4.07 -4.78
C VAL A 60 0.01 4.04 -4.11
N VAL A 61 0.97 3.41 -4.77
CA VAL A 61 2.35 3.32 -4.26
C VAL A 61 3.35 3.45 -5.41
N CYS A 62 4.48 4.09 -5.11
CA CYS A 62 5.65 4.13 -5.99
C CYS A 62 6.45 2.83 -5.87
N VAL A 63 6.92 2.31 -7.00
CA VAL A 63 7.64 1.03 -7.06
C VAL A 63 8.85 1.15 -7.98
N ASP A 64 10.05 1.10 -7.43
CA ASP A 64 11.28 0.90 -8.21
C ASP A 64 11.45 -0.60 -8.50
N ARG A 65 10.80 -1.09 -9.56
CA ARG A 65 10.81 -2.51 -9.88
C ARG A 65 12.15 -3.03 -10.42
N LYS A 66 13.00 -2.14 -10.91
CA LYS A 66 14.30 -2.52 -11.48
C LYS A 66 15.46 -2.32 -10.51
N GLY A 67 15.26 -1.56 -9.44
CA GLY A 67 16.30 -1.17 -8.50
C GLY A 67 17.29 -0.16 -9.12
N ASP A 68 16.83 0.68 -10.05
CA ASP A 68 17.66 1.61 -10.79
C ASP A 68 17.25 3.09 -10.58
N GLY A 69 16.34 3.33 -9.65
CA GLY A 69 15.83 4.67 -9.31
C GLY A 69 14.77 5.19 -10.29
N GLU A 70 14.31 4.39 -11.27
CA GLU A 70 13.16 4.70 -12.12
C GLU A 70 11.90 4.11 -11.51
N TYR A 71 11.04 4.96 -10.98
CA TYR A 71 9.82 4.52 -10.33
C TYR A 71 8.69 4.33 -11.32
N GLY A 72 7.86 3.32 -11.06
CA GLY A 72 6.51 3.22 -11.60
C GLY A 72 5.47 3.46 -10.51
N ILE A 73 4.23 3.65 -10.91
CA ILE A 73 3.11 3.87 -9.98
C ILE A 73 2.12 2.71 -10.09
N TYR A 74 2.02 1.91 -9.02
CA TYR A 74 0.98 0.89 -8.89
C TYR A 74 -0.29 1.51 -8.30
N VAL A 75 -1.43 1.30 -8.96
CA VAL A 75 -2.75 1.80 -8.52
C VAL A 75 -3.66 0.63 -8.21
N ALA A 76 -4.04 0.49 -6.95
CA ALA A 76 -5.02 -0.48 -6.50
C ALA A 76 -6.44 0.06 -6.72
N ASN A 77 -7.15 -0.51 -7.69
CA ASN A 77 -8.51 -0.15 -8.04
C ASN A 77 -9.53 -1.08 -7.36
N TYR A 78 -10.75 -0.61 -7.18
CA TYR A 78 -11.86 -1.37 -6.64
C TYR A 78 -12.93 -1.64 -7.70
N GLY A 79 -13.11 -2.92 -8.03
CA GLY A 79 -14.09 -3.35 -9.04
C GLY A 79 -13.67 -3.06 -10.48
N GLY A 80 -12.36 -3.02 -10.73
CA GLY A 80 -11.76 -2.89 -12.05
C GLY A 80 -10.27 -3.21 -12.01
N PRO A 81 -9.59 -3.23 -13.17
CA PRO A 81 -8.20 -3.64 -13.24
C PRO A 81 -7.28 -2.67 -12.50
N THR A 82 -6.30 -3.21 -11.82
CA THR A 82 -5.16 -2.45 -11.29
C THR A 82 -4.35 -1.84 -12.43
N ARG A 83 -3.60 -0.77 -12.15
CA ARG A 83 -2.73 -0.10 -13.12
C ARG A 83 -1.28 -0.09 -12.64
N PHE A 84 -0.38 -0.02 -13.59
CA PHE A 84 1.04 0.23 -13.33
C PHE A 84 1.58 1.22 -14.37
N TYR A 85 1.76 2.46 -13.96
CA TYR A 85 2.18 3.53 -14.84
C TYR A 85 3.69 3.75 -14.80
N GLU A 86 4.30 3.80 -15.97
CA GLU A 86 5.66 4.31 -16.19
C GLU A 86 5.60 5.50 -17.15
N ILE A 87 6.60 6.38 -17.09
CA ILE A 87 6.73 7.50 -18.03
C ILE A 87 7.93 7.26 -18.95
N LYS A 88 7.72 7.48 -20.23
CA LYS A 88 8.80 7.54 -21.21
C LYS A 88 8.56 8.72 -22.14
N ASN A 89 9.50 9.68 -22.15
CA ASN A 89 9.38 10.92 -22.95
C ASN A 89 8.04 11.63 -22.72
N LYS A 90 7.65 11.79 -21.48
CA LYS A 90 6.36 12.36 -21.06
C LYS A 90 5.12 11.63 -21.59
N LYS A 91 5.29 10.44 -22.12
CA LYS A 91 4.19 9.53 -22.44
C LYS A 91 4.00 8.57 -21.26
N ILE A 92 2.80 8.58 -20.67
CA ILE A 92 2.38 7.61 -19.67
C ILE A 92 2.08 6.29 -20.40
N ILE A 93 2.61 5.20 -19.87
CA ILE A 93 2.40 3.84 -20.39
C ILE A 93 1.85 2.99 -19.24
N ASP A 94 0.70 2.36 -19.43
CA ASP A 94 0.20 1.36 -18.50
C ASP A 94 0.87 0.02 -18.80
N GLN A 95 1.72 -0.43 -17.89
CA GLN A 95 2.48 -1.68 -17.99
C GLN A 95 1.82 -2.85 -17.24
N ALA A 96 0.65 -2.65 -16.62
CA ALA A 96 0.07 -3.64 -15.72
C ALA A 96 -0.06 -5.03 -16.35
N GLU A 97 -0.49 -5.11 -17.62
CA GLU A 97 -0.62 -6.39 -18.33
C GLU A 97 0.74 -7.05 -18.59
N ASN A 98 1.73 -6.28 -19.06
CA ASN A 98 3.08 -6.78 -19.36
C ASN A 98 3.84 -7.25 -18.11
N LEU A 99 3.45 -6.74 -16.93
CA LEU A 99 4.07 -7.05 -15.65
C LEU A 99 3.29 -8.07 -14.81
N ASN A 100 2.23 -8.68 -15.37
CA ASN A 100 1.31 -9.59 -14.68
C ASN A 100 0.56 -8.93 -13.48
N LEU A 101 0.34 -7.63 -13.55
CA LEU A 101 -0.32 -6.84 -12.51
C LEU A 101 -1.77 -6.50 -12.85
N ASN A 102 -2.25 -6.78 -14.07
CA ASN A 102 -3.62 -6.47 -14.50
C ASN A 102 -4.64 -7.41 -13.82
N LYS A 103 -5.03 -7.07 -12.58
CA LYS A 103 -5.94 -7.84 -11.75
C LYS A 103 -7.21 -7.04 -11.44
N VAL A 104 -8.38 -7.65 -11.58
CA VAL A 104 -9.64 -7.05 -11.11
C VAL A 104 -9.86 -7.46 -9.67
N THR A 105 -9.92 -6.51 -8.76
CA THR A 105 -9.90 -6.77 -7.33
C THR A 105 -10.79 -5.82 -6.53
N GLY A 106 -10.96 -6.15 -5.26
CA GLY A 106 -11.44 -5.23 -4.23
C GLY A 106 -10.28 -4.47 -3.57
N GLY A 107 -9.34 -3.93 -4.37
CA GLY A 107 -8.14 -3.28 -3.85
C GLY A 107 -8.43 -2.17 -2.85
N ARG A 108 -7.75 -2.18 -1.69
CA ARG A 108 -7.96 -1.20 -0.61
C ARG A 108 -6.70 -0.53 -0.14
N ALA A 109 -5.68 -1.29 0.15
CA ALA A 109 -4.41 -0.75 0.63
C ALA A 109 -3.26 -1.43 -0.10
N VAL A 110 -2.19 -0.70 -0.33
CA VAL A 110 -1.00 -1.22 -0.99
C VAL A 110 0.25 -0.61 -0.38
N VAL A 111 1.25 -1.45 -0.22
CA VAL A 111 2.60 -1.06 0.21
C VAL A 111 3.64 -1.74 -0.68
N SER A 112 4.79 -1.12 -0.82
CA SER A 112 5.91 -1.66 -1.59
C SER A 112 7.21 -1.50 -0.83
N GLY A 113 8.05 -2.53 -0.88
CA GLY A 113 9.35 -2.54 -0.22
C GLY A 113 10.08 -3.87 -0.40
N HIS A 114 11.23 -3.99 0.25
CA HIS A 114 12.04 -5.21 0.23
C HIS A 114 11.46 -6.27 1.18
N ILE A 115 10.42 -6.98 0.73
CA ILE A 115 9.69 -7.98 1.53
C ILE A 115 10.31 -9.37 1.34
N LEU A 116 10.39 -9.86 0.11
CA LEU A 116 10.93 -11.17 -0.25
C LEU A 116 12.24 -11.09 -1.03
N THR A 117 12.48 -10.00 -1.69
CA THR A 117 13.61 -9.81 -2.62
C THR A 117 14.39 -8.54 -2.27
N ASP A 118 15.58 -8.39 -2.87
CA ASP A 118 16.38 -7.16 -2.78
C ASP A 118 15.84 -6.04 -3.70
N ARG A 119 14.66 -6.23 -4.27
CA ARG A 119 13.93 -5.24 -5.06
C ARG A 119 12.57 -4.98 -4.43
N ALA A 120 11.89 -3.95 -4.91
CA ALA A 120 10.57 -3.62 -4.41
C ALA A 120 9.53 -4.69 -4.81
N ASP A 121 9.10 -5.49 -3.84
CA ASP A 121 7.89 -6.32 -3.90
C ASP A 121 6.66 -5.46 -3.58
N ILE A 122 5.46 -5.97 -3.81
CA ILE A 122 4.21 -5.27 -3.51
C ILE A 122 3.32 -6.18 -2.66
N PHE A 123 2.82 -5.67 -1.54
CA PHE A 123 1.71 -6.30 -0.83
C PHE A 123 0.45 -5.44 -1.01
N ALA A 124 -0.62 -6.07 -1.48
CA ALA A 124 -1.90 -5.41 -1.71
C ALA A 124 -3.02 -6.12 -0.96
N ALA A 125 -3.61 -5.42 0.02
CA ALA A 125 -4.73 -5.91 0.77
C ALA A 125 -6.05 -5.64 0.03
N ASN A 126 -6.89 -6.66 -0.06
CA ASN A 126 -8.14 -6.62 -0.78
C ASN A 126 -9.34 -6.75 0.16
N GLU A 127 -10.44 -6.11 -0.21
CA GLU A 127 -11.76 -6.34 0.35
C GLU A 127 -12.50 -7.35 -0.53
N ARG A 128 -13.07 -8.39 0.06
CA ARG A 128 -13.80 -9.45 -0.65
C ARG A 128 -12.94 -10.21 -1.65
N GLY A 129 -11.86 -10.79 -1.18
CA GLY A 129 -10.96 -11.63 -1.96
C GLY A 129 -9.56 -11.66 -1.38
N ALA A 130 -8.76 -12.57 -1.91
CA ALA A 130 -7.40 -12.80 -1.47
C ALA A 130 -6.52 -11.55 -1.58
N ASN A 131 -5.66 -11.32 -0.60
CA ASN A 131 -4.58 -10.36 -0.72
C ASN A 131 -3.57 -10.84 -1.77
N PHE A 132 -2.77 -9.93 -2.30
CA PHE A 132 -1.64 -10.26 -3.17
C PHE A 132 -0.32 -9.99 -2.47
N LEU A 133 0.62 -10.90 -2.65
CA LEU A 133 2.04 -10.70 -2.43
C LEU A 133 2.76 -10.86 -3.76
N LEU A 134 3.00 -9.75 -4.40
CA LEU A 134 3.55 -9.70 -5.75
C LEU A 134 5.07 -9.65 -5.65
N LYS A 135 5.69 -10.83 -5.72
CA LYS A 135 7.14 -11.00 -5.68
C LYS A 135 7.76 -10.46 -6.96
N ASN A 136 8.74 -9.60 -6.82
CA ASN A 136 9.50 -9.04 -7.93
C ASN A 136 10.55 -10.05 -8.43
N ILE A 137 10.41 -10.46 -9.68
CA ILE A 137 11.34 -11.36 -10.36
C ILE A 137 11.86 -10.62 -11.58
N ASP A 138 13.04 -10.03 -11.47
CA ASP A 138 13.70 -9.26 -12.53
C ASP A 138 12.81 -8.17 -13.16
N GLY A 139 12.09 -7.44 -12.30
CA GLY A 139 11.22 -6.35 -12.70
C GLY A 139 9.83 -6.78 -13.20
N LYS A 140 9.52 -8.08 -13.22
CA LYS A 140 8.17 -8.61 -13.41
C LYS A 140 7.64 -9.16 -12.09
N PHE A 141 6.33 -9.32 -11.98
CA PHE A 141 5.71 -9.73 -10.74
C PHE A 141 5.04 -11.09 -10.85
N LYS A 142 5.16 -11.88 -9.78
CA LYS A 142 4.43 -13.13 -9.58
C LYS A 142 3.70 -13.04 -8.24
N ASP A 143 2.41 -13.30 -8.26
CA ASP A 143 1.64 -13.44 -7.03
C ASP A 143 2.02 -14.74 -6.33
N VAL A 144 2.44 -14.62 -5.08
CA VAL A 144 2.88 -15.73 -4.23
C VAL A 144 2.17 -15.71 -2.87
N ALA A 145 1.10 -14.93 -2.73
CA ALA A 145 0.41 -14.76 -1.45
C ALA A 145 -0.06 -16.09 -0.86
N PHE A 146 -0.64 -16.96 -1.68
CA PHE A 146 -1.09 -18.30 -1.27
C PHE A 146 0.09 -19.18 -0.82
N ASP A 147 1.17 -19.20 -1.60
CA ASP A 147 2.36 -20.00 -1.29
C ASP A 147 2.99 -19.58 0.05
N TYR A 148 2.90 -18.30 0.39
CA TYR A 148 3.42 -17.71 1.62
C TYR A 148 2.37 -17.54 2.73
N ARG A 149 1.11 -17.96 2.51
CA ARG A 149 0.00 -17.91 3.48
C ARG A 149 -0.33 -16.52 4.01
N VAL A 150 -0.26 -15.51 3.14
CA VAL A 150 -0.64 -14.13 3.43
C VAL A 150 -1.83 -13.65 2.59
N ASP A 151 -2.45 -14.55 1.86
CA ASP A 151 -3.62 -14.31 1.02
C ASP A 151 -4.87 -13.91 1.81
N ASP A 152 -5.04 -14.39 3.05
CA ASP A 152 -6.08 -14.02 4.03
C ASP A 152 -7.47 -13.79 3.38
N GLU A 153 -7.88 -14.72 2.52
CA GLU A 153 -8.99 -14.60 1.54
C GLU A 153 -10.34 -14.24 2.17
N ILE A 154 -10.56 -14.66 3.42
CA ILE A 154 -11.84 -14.47 4.12
C ILE A 154 -11.94 -13.13 4.85
N GLN A 155 -10.87 -12.34 4.89
CA GLN A 155 -10.82 -11.05 5.57
C GLN A 155 -11.10 -9.89 4.60
N ASN A 156 -11.33 -8.72 5.16
CA ASN A 156 -11.54 -7.49 4.40
C ASN A 156 -10.41 -6.51 4.67
N GLY A 157 -9.33 -6.62 3.92
CA GLY A 157 -8.17 -5.76 4.08
C GLY A 157 -8.50 -4.28 3.87
N ARG A 158 -7.96 -3.40 4.72
CA ARG A 158 -8.22 -1.95 4.67
C ARG A 158 -6.96 -1.11 4.80
N GLY A 159 -6.08 -1.44 5.71
CA GLY A 159 -4.85 -0.70 5.96
C GLY A 159 -3.66 -1.65 5.98
N THR A 160 -2.53 -1.22 5.42
CA THR A 160 -1.29 -1.99 5.44
C THR A 160 -0.11 -1.09 5.75
N ALA A 161 0.88 -1.62 6.47
CA ALA A 161 2.17 -1.00 6.66
C ALA A 161 3.27 -2.06 6.56
N LEU A 162 4.49 -1.61 6.33
CA LEU A 162 5.70 -2.42 6.43
C LEU A 162 6.51 -1.94 7.62
N SER A 163 7.12 -2.86 8.36
CA SER A 163 8.01 -2.58 9.48
C SER A 163 9.06 -3.67 9.58
N ASP A 164 10.28 -3.34 9.93
CA ASP A 164 11.29 -4.33 10.30
C ASP A 164 11.15 -4.68 11.79
N ILE A 165 10.14 -5.51 12.11
CA ILE A 165 9.72 -5.82 13.49
C ILE A 165 10.87 -6.32 14.37
N PHE A 166 11.82 -7.05 13.79
CA PHE A 166 12.95 -7.64 14.52
C PHE A 166 14.31 -7.04 14.15
N TYR A 167 14.34 -5.88 13.44
CA TYR A 167 15.57 -5.19 13.04
C TYR A 167 16.57 -6.08 12.30
N ARG A 168 16.05 -6.85 11.35
CA ARG A 168 16.82 -7.82 10.55
C ARG A 168 17.24 -7.29 9.19
N GLY A 169 16.91 -6.02 8.88
CA GLY A 169 17.08 -5.41 7.56
C GLY A 169 16.08 -5.94 6.53
N ARG A 170 14.93 -6.48 6.99
CA ARG A 170 13.87 -7.04 6.16
C ARG A 170 12.51 -6.55 6.64
N LEU A 171 11.64 -6.20 5.70
CA LEU A 171 10.33 -5.69 6.02
C LEU A 171 9.32 -6.81 6.22
N ASP A 172 8.62 -6.76 7.35
CA ASP A 172 7.48 -7.57 7.72
C ASP A 172 6.18 -6.84 7.36
N ILE A 173 5.05 -7.55 7.31
CA ILE A 173 3.77 -7.02 6.83
C ILE A 173 2.79 -6.86 7.98
N LEU A 174 2.27 -5.65 8.17
CA LEU A 174 1.15 -5.35 9.04
C LEU A 174 -0.11 -5.16 8.21
N SER A 175 -1.17 -5.92 8.48
CA SER A 175 -2.43 -5.86 7.75
C SER A 175 -3.62 -5.68 8.67
N GLY A 176 -4.32 -4.57 8.52
CA GLY A 176 -5.55 -4.25 9.23
C GLY A 176 -6.78 -4.67 8.43
N ASN A 177 -7.65 -5.49 9.03
CA ASN A 177 -8.84 -6.03 8.44
C ASN A 177 -10.11 -5.40 9.01
N TRP A 178 -11.04 -4.97 8.16
CA TRP A 178 -12.30 -4.36 8.55
C TRP A 178 -13.23 -5.37 9.22
N LEU A 179 -13.49 -5.15 10.53
CA LEU A 179 -14.30 -6.06 11.35
C LEU A 179 -13.79 -7.50 11.38
N GLY A 180 -12.52 -7.70 11.03
CA GLY A 180 -11.82 -8.98 11.04
C GLY A 180 -10.53 -8.92 11.85
N TYR A 181 -9.91 -10.08 12.06
CA TYR A 181 -8.64 -10.18 12.78
C TYR A 181 -7.54 -9.47 12.00
N HIS A 182 -6.82 -8.56 12.67
CA HIS A 182 -5.63 -7.94 12.11
C HIS A 182 -4.49 -8.95 12.06
N ARG A 183 -3.48 -8.70 11.23
CA ARG A 183 -2.35 -9.60 11.02
C ARG A 183 -1.03 -8.87 11.15
N ALA A 184 -0.06 -9.56 11.73
CA ALA A 184 1.34 -9.17 11.76
C ALA A 184 2.16 -10.34 11.22
N TYR A 185 2.47 -10.30 9.93
CA TYR A 185 3.17 -11.37 9.24
C TYR A 185 4.66 -11.13 9.24
N VAL A 186 5.40 -12.04 9.88
CA VAL A 186 6.85 -12.05 9.96
C VAL A 186 7.42 -13.23 9.18
N LEU A 187 8.37 -12.93 8.28
CA LEU A 187 9.00 -13.97 7.47
C LEU A 187 10.07 -14.71 8.26
N GLU A 188 9.84 -16.00 8.51
CA GLU A 188 10.79 -16.92 9.14
C GLU A 188 10.92 -18.20 8.31
N ASN A 189 12.16 -18.61 8.01
CA ASN A 189 12.44 -19.85 7.28
C ASN A 189 11.65 -19.97 5.94
N ASN A 190 11.51 -18.88 5.21
CA ASN A 190 10.74 -18.76 3.96
C ASN A 190 9.21 -18.97 4.10
N GLU A 191 8.66 -18.85 5.28
CA GLU A 191 7.22 -18.85 5.54
C GLU A 191 6.86 -17.62 6.37
N PHE A 192 5.73 -16.99 6.09
CA PHE A 192 5.19 -15.96 6.98
C PHE A 192 4.46 -16.62 8.15
N LYS A 193 4.75 -16.14 9.35
CA LYS A 193 4.02 -16.44 10.55
C LYS A 193 3.27 -15.22 11.02
N ASP A 194 2.02 -15.40 11.36
CA ASP A 194 1.25 -14.37 12.05
C ASP A 194 1.62 -14.36 13.52
N ILE A 195 2.25 -13.28 13.95
CA ILE A 195 2.68 -13.06 15.34
C ILE A 195 1.77 -12.09 16.10
N GLY A 196 0.65 -11.69 15.49
CA GLY A 196 -0.35 -10.86 16.15
C GLY A 196 -0.76 -11.51 17.50
N ASN A 197 -1.00 -10.68 18.50
CA ASN A 197 -1.52 -11.13 19.79
C ASN A 197 -2.96 -10.66 19.98
N THR A 198 -3.63 -11.19 21.00
CA THR A 198 -5.06 -10.94 21.26
C THR A 198 -5.46 -9.45 21.33
N GLU A 199 -4.55 -8.57 21.71
CA GLU A 199 -4.82 -7.12 21.74
C GLU A 199 -4.65 -6.49 20.36
N PHE A 200 -3.62 -6.88 19.61
CA PHE A 200 -3.35 -6.40 18.26
C PHE A 200 -4.38 -6.94 17.27
N ASP A 201 -4.66 -8.24 17.29
CA ASP A 201 -5.54 -8.93 16.35
C ASP A 201 -7.01 -8.55 16.49
N LYS A 202 -7.39 -7.93 17.59
CA LYS A 202 -8.79 -7.65 17.95
C LYS A 202 -9.50 -6.89 16.84
N PRO A 203 -10.57 -7.46 16.26
CA PRO A 203 -11.33 -6.83 15.18
C PRO A 203 -11.74 -5.39 15.49
N SER A 204 -11.64 -4.52 14.49
CA SER A 204 -12.06 -3.13 14.60
C SER A 204 -12.50 -2.57 13.24
N ARG A 205 -13.08 -1.39 13.27
CA ARG A 205 -13.42 -0.65 12.03
C ARG A 205 -12.21 0.11 11.47
N ILE A 206 -11.12 -0.62 11.28
CA ILE A 206 -9.85 -0.05 10.83
C ILE A 206 -9.94 0.56 9.44
N ARG A 207 -9.19 1.64 9.23
CA ARG A 207 -9.02 2.29 7.92
C ARG A 207 -7.57 2.33 7.47
N THR A 208 -6.67 2.65 8.38
CA THR A 208 -5.26 2.85 8.06
C THR A 208 -4.40 2.21 9.13
N VAL A 209 -3.28 1.63 8.71
CA VAL A 209 -2.19 1.20 9.56
C VAL A 209 -0.97 2.02 9.18
N ILE A 210 -0.28 2.59 10.16
CA ILE A 210 0.97 3.32 9.98
C ILE A 210 2.00 2.71 10.92
N SER A 211 3.21 2.47 10.43
CA SER A 211 4.36 2.09 11.24
C SER A 211 5.43 3.17 11.11
N ALA A 212 5.91 3.66 12.23
CA ALA A 212 6.99 4.62 12.32
C ALA A 212 7.51 4.68 13.75
N ASP A 213 8.74 5.14 13.94
CA ASP A 213 9.31 5.51 15.22
C ASP A 213 8.72 6.87 15.67
N PHE A 214 7.60 6.83 16.39
CA PHE A 214 6.88 8.04 16.81
C PHE A 214 7.49 8.74 18.03
N ASP A 215 8.20 8.02 18.88
CA ASP A 215 8.82 8.57 20.09
C ASP A 215 10.35 8.73 19.94
N ASN A 216 10.89 8.38 18.78
CA ASN A 216 12.30 8.51 18.40
C ASN A 216 13.23 7.69 19.32
N ASP A 217 12.78 6.50 19.72
CA ASP A 217 13.56 5.55 20.51
C ASP A 217 14.31 4.52 19.66
N GLY A 218 14.16 4.58 18.33
CA GLY A 218 14.77 3.70 17.35
C GLY A 218 13.95 2.47 17.01
N PHE A 219 12.74 2.34 17.56
CA PHE A 219 11.83 1.23 17.31
C PHE A 219 10.50 1.75 16.77
N ASP A 220 9.93 1.04 15.78
CA ASP A 220 8.65 1.43 15.23
C ASP A 220 7.50 1.16 16.19
N GLU A 221 6.58 2.10 16.32
CA GLU A 221 5.22 1.88 16.81
C GLU A 221 4.27 1.64 15.65
N VAL A 222 3.13 1.01 15.96
CA VAL A 222 2.05 0.79 15.00
C VAL A 222 0.82 1.57 15.41
N PHE A 223 0.43 2.55 14.62
CA PHE A 223 -0.81 3.31 14.80
C PHE A 223 -1.91 2.74 13.90
N MET A 224 -3.08 2.47 14.51
CA MET A 224 -4.28 1.99 13.84
C MET A 224 -5.38 3.04 13.91
N ASN A 225 -5.72 3.62 12.78
CA ASN A 225 -6.84 4.56 12.67
C ASN A 225 -8.15 3.81 12.42
N ASN A 226 -9.15 4.06 13.27
CA ASN A 226 -10.47 3.43 13.22
C ASN A 226 -11.57 4.44 12.89
N ILE A 227 -12.72 3.93 12.40
CA ILE A 227 -13.96 4.72 12.24
C ILE A 227 -14.94 4.39 13.35
N ALA A 228 -15.44 5.44 14.03
CA ALA A 228 -16.42 5.35 15.11
C ALA A 228 -16.02 4.36 16.22
N GLU A 229 -14.75 4.20 16.43
CA GLU A 229 -14.08 3.43 17.47
C GLU A 229 -12.76 4.13 17.82
N PRO A 230 -12.26 4.01 19.06
CA PRO A 230 -10.98 4.62 19.42
C PRO A 230 -9.83 4.10 18.55
N ASN A 231 -8.97 5.02 18.16
CA ASN A 231 -7.70 4.66 17.54
C ASN A 231 -6.84 3.86 18.53
N LYS A 232 -5.94 3.06 18.01
CA LYS A 232 -5.04 2.24 18.81
C LYS A 232 -3.60 2.52 18.43
N MET A 233 -2.71 2.41 19.39
CA MET A 233 -1.28 2.44 19.16
C MET A 233 -0.61 1.30 19.90
N PHE A 234 0.35 0.66 19.26
CA PHE A 234 1.08 -0.46 19.81
C PHE A 234 2.57 -0.19 19.70
N ARG A 235 3.28 -0.46 20.79
CA ARG A 235 4.74 -0.60 20.77
C ARG A 235 5.08 -2.05 20.46
N ILE A 236 6.07 -2.24 19.60
CA ILE A 236 6.61 -3.55 19.30
C ILE A 236 7.78 -3.80 20.27
N LYS A 237 7.69 -4.84 21.09
CA LYS A 237 8.77 -5.22 22.02
C LYS A 237 9.84 -6.05 21.32
N ASN A 238 11.03 -6.10 21.87
CA ASN A 238 12.17 -6.87 21.34
C ASN A 238 11.85 -8.38 21.12
N ASP A 239 10.84 -8.92 21.80
CA ASP A 239 10.35 -10.28 21.62
C ASP A 239 9.25 -10.40 20.55
N GLY A 240 8.97 -9.32 19.81
CA GLY A 240 7.95 -9.24 18.78
C GLY A 240 6.52 -9.08 19.29
N LYS A 241 6.32 -8.94 20.61
CA LYS A 241 4.97 -8.76 21.15
C LYS A 241 4.48 -7.32 20.98
N PHE A 242 3.22 -7.19 20.64
CA PHE A 242 2.53 -5.92 20.56
C PHE A 242 1.97 -5.55 21.95
N GLU A 243 2.42 -4.42 22.48
CA GLU A 243 1.90 -3.84 23.70
C GLU A 243 1.08 -2.59 23.36
N LYS A 244 -0.21 -2.62 23.70
CA LYS A 244 -1.05 -1.44 23.51
C LYS A 244 -0.58 -0.34 24.45
N ILE A 245 -0.27 0.82 23.90
CA ILE A 245 0.09 2.00 24.66
C ILE A 245 -1.06 3.01 24.69
N LYS A 246 -1.13 3.78 25.78
CA LYS A 246 -2.13 4.84 25.92
C LYS A 246 -1.75 6.00 25.01
N LEU A 247 -2.68 6.39 24.15
CA LEU A 247 -2.53 7.60 23.34
C LEU A 247 -2.78 8.85 24.20
N GLU A 248 -2.14 9.95 23.84
CA GLU A 248 -2.45 11.25 24.43
C GLU A 248 -3.84 11.73 24.03
N ALA A 249 -4.38 12.67 24.83
CA ALA A 249 -5.72 13.20 24.61
C ALA A 249 -5.92 13.72 23.17
N GLY A 250 -6.95 13.24 22.51
CA GLY A 250 -7.31 13.60 21.14
C GLY A 250 -6.90 12.57 20.08
N LEU A 251 -5.87 11.76 20.31
CA LEU A 251 -5.46 10.71 19.35
C LEU A 251 -6.31 9.42 19.47
N GLU A 252 -6.94 9.20 20.63
CA GLU A 252 -7.91 8.11 20.85
C GLU A 252 -9.33 8.44 20.38
N ALA A 253 -9.52 9.58 19.70
CA ALA A 253 -10.83 10.02 19.27
C ALA A 253 -11.54 8.95 18.44
N ASP A 254 -12.81 8.72 18.72
CA ASP A 254 -13.71 7.79 18.03
C ASP A 254 -14.42 8.44 16.82
N GLY A 255 -13.75 9.39 16.17
CA GLY A 255 -14.25 10.11 15.01
C GLY A 255 -14.26 9.28 13.72
N PHE A 256 -14.62 9.93 12.61
CA PHE A 256 -14.59 9.32 11.28
C PHE A 256 -13.24 9.57 10.59
N GLY A 257 -12.17 9.05 11.17
CA GLY A 257 -10.86 9.07 10.52
C GLY A 257 -10.85 8.21 9.25
N THR A 258 -10.37 8.76 8.13
CA THR A 258 -10.35 8.04 6.85
C THR A 258 -8.95 7.77 6.32
N GLY A 259 -7.91 8.16 7.04
CA GLY A 259 -6.50 7.96 6.67
C GLY A 259 -5.78 9.25 6.48
#